data_da7b208a246745dc0850717d27eaed4e
#
_entry.id   da7b208a246745dc0850717d27eaed4e
#
_cell.length_a   1.000
_cell.length_b   1.000
_cell.length_c   1.000
_cell.angle_alpha   90.00
_cell.angle_beta   90.00
_cell.angle_gamma   90.00
#
_symmetry.space_group_name_H-M   'P 1'
#
loop_
_entity.id
_entity.type
_entity.pdbx_description
1 polymer ?
#
loop_
_entity_poly.entity_id
_entity_poly.type
_entity_poly.pdbx_seq_one_letter_code
_entity_poly.pdbx_strand_id
1 'polypeptide(L)'
;YAEEVLSYLAPKYNLYILSNGFRELQSCKMRSAGIDTYFDKIILSEDLGVMKPWPEIFHFALSATQSELRESLMIGDSWEADIVGAHGVGMHQAYYNVSGRTDFPFRPTYSMTDLKELVELL
;
A
#
# COMPACT_ATOMS: atom_id res chain seq x y z
N TYR A 1 8.33 -5.53 -13.03
CA TYR A 1 9.20 -5.02 -11.95
C TYR A 1 8.68 -5.35 -10.54
N ALA A 2 7.44 -5.77 -10.39
CA ALA A 2 6.85 -6.01 -9.07
C ALA A 2 7.66 -7.05 -8.28
N GLU A 3 7.99 -8.16 -8.91
CA GLU A 3 8.73 -9.23 -8.23
C GLU A 3 10.13 -8.78 -7.80
N GLU A 4 10.83 -8.02 -8.63
CA GLU A 4 12.16 -7.50 -8.31
C GLU A 4 12.11 -6.58 -7.10
N VAL A 5 11.13 -5.68 -7.08
CA VAL A 5 10.93 -4.73 -5.97
C VAL A 5 10.57 -5.47 -4.68
N LEU A 6 9.66 -6.44 -4.76
CA LEU A 6 9.23 -7.22 -3.60
C LEU A 6 10.38 -8.07 -3.04
N SER A 7 11.19 -8.66 -3.91
CA SER A 7 12.38 -9.43 -3.48
C SER A 7 13.36 -8.55 -2.72
N TYR A 8 13.50 -7.29 -3.12
CA TYR A 8 14.36 -6.33 -2.44
C TYR A 8 13.80 -5.91 -1.07
N LEU A 9 12.49 -5.68 -0.99
CA LEU A 9 11.84 -5.15 0.20
C LEU A 9 11.56 -6.20 1.27
N ALA A 10 11.21 -7.42 0.87
CA ALA A 10 10.76 -8.47 1.80
C ALA A 10 11.75 -8.76 2.95
N PRO A 11 13.08 -8.84 2.71
CA PRO A 11 14.01 -9.08 3.82
C PRO A 11 14.20 -7.87 4.73
N LYS A 12 13.79 -6.67 4.31
CA LYS A 12 13.96 -5.42 5.08
C LYS A 12 12.71 -5.00 5.82
N TYR A 13 11.54 -5.33 5.29
CA TYR A 13 10.25 -4.84 5.78
C TYR A 13 9.22 -5.96 5.82
N ASN A 14 8.24 -5.81 6.70
CA ASN A 14 7.04 -6.64 6.66
C ASN A 14 6.11 -6.04 5.59
N LEU A 15 5.65 -6.87 4.68
CA LEU A 15 4.84 -6.45 3.55
C LEU A 15 3.40 -6.93 3.71
N TYR A 16 2.45 -6.03 3.46
CA TYR A 16 1.02 -6.31 3.58
C TYR A 16 0.28 -5.74 2.38
N ILE A 17 -0.83 -6.36 2.03
CA ILE A 17 -1.76 -5.82 1.05
C ILE A 17 -2.93 -5.16 1.79
N LEU A 18 -3.28 -3.94 1.40
CA LEU A 18 -4.48 -3.25 1.86
C LEU A 18 -5.29 -2.86 0.61
N SER A 19 -6.42 -3.50 0.41
CA SER A 19 -7.17 -3.39 -0.84
C SER A 19 -8.67 -3.20 -0.60
N ASN A 20 -9.32 -2.49 -1.53
CA ASN A 20 -10.78 -2.39 -1.61
C ASN A 20 -11.41 -3.53 -2.42
N GLY A 21 -10.60 -4.46 -2.91
CA GLY A 21 -11.10 -5.61 -3.68
C GLY A 21 -11.59 -6.76 -2.83
N PHE A 22 -12.12 -7.77 -3.48
CA PHE A 22 -12.60 -8.99 -2.82
C PHE A 22 -11.45 -9.97 -2.64
N ARG A 23 -11.49 -10.73 -1.53
CA ARG A 23 -10.41 -11.66 -1.15
C ARG A 23 -10.10 -12.69 -2.23
N GLU A 24 -11.13 -13.34 -2.76
CA GLU A 24 -10.94 -14.37 -3.77
C GLU A 24 -10.24 -13.84 -5.02
N LEU A 25 -10.67 -12.68 -5.51
CA LEU A 25 -10.10 -12.07 -6.69
C LEU A 25 -8.65 -11.62 -6.47
N GLN A 26 -8.36 -11.01 -5.32
CA GLN A 26 -7.02 -10.56 -5.01
C GLN A 26 -6.06 -11.75 -4.83
N SER A 27 -6.51 -12.81 -4.16
CA SER A 27 -5.69 -14.03 -3.98
C SER A 27 -5.37 -14.69 -5.32
N CYS A 28 -6.34 -14.75 -6.24
CA CYS A 28 -6.12 -15.29 -7.58
C CYS A 28 -5.11 -14.45 -8.36
N LYS A 29 -5.26 -13.13 -8.35
CA LYS A 29 -4.35 -12.22 -9.05
C LYS A 29 -2.92 -12.35 -8.54
N MET A 30 -2.75 -12.41 -7.24
CA MET A 30 -1.42 -12.51 -6.63
C MET A 30 -0.76 -13.84 -6.94
N ARG A 31 -1.49 -14.94 -6.87
CA ARG A 31 -0.95 -16.26 -7.22
C ARG A 31 -0.57 -16.34 -8.68
N SER A 32 -1.40 -15.81 -9.56
CA SER A 32 -1.13 -15.78 -11.01
C SER A 32 0.13 -14.98 -11.31
N ALA A 33 0.38 -13.90 -10.56
CA ALA A 33 1.58 -13.08 -10.72
C ALA A 33 2.81 -13.67 -10.01
N GLY A 34 2.64 -14.70 -9.18
CA GLY A 34 3.73 -15.32 -8.42
C GLY A 34 4.27 -14.47 -7.28
N ILE A 35 3.47 -13.54 -6.76
CA ILE A 35 3.92 -12.58 -5.74
C ILE A 35 3.25 -12.76 -4.37
N ASP A 36 2.34 -13.71 -4.24
CA ASP A 36 1.57 -13.92 -3.00
C ASP A 36 2.44 -14.28 -1.80
N THR A 37 3.59 -14.93 -2.02
CA THR A 37 4.49 -15.35 -0.95
C THR A 37 5.27 -14.20 -0.32
N TYR A 38 5.32 -13.03 -0.95
CA TYR A 38 6.04 -11.88 -0.42
C TYR A 38 5.27 -11.14 0.68
N PHE A 39 3.97 -11.37 0.78
CA PHE A 39 3.11 -10.64 1.72
C PHE A 39 2.79 -11.46 2.95
N ASP A 40 2.95 -10.86 4.12
CA ASP A 40 2.67 -11.51 5.40
C ASP A 40 1.19 -11.58 5.70
N LYS A 41 0.40 -10.64 5.16
CA LYS A 41 -1.04 -10.58 5.39
C LYS A 41 -1.75 -9.78 4.30
N ILE A 42 -2.99 -10.15 4.01
CA ILE A 42 -3.87 -9.42 3.10
C ILE A 42 -5.04 -8.89 3.92
N ILE A 43 -5.23 -7.56 3.89
CA ILE A 43 -6.31 -6.87 4.58
C ILE A 43 -7.22 -6.25 3.52
N LEU A 44 -8.49 -6.59 3.58
CA LEU A 44 -9.45 -6.17 2.57
C LEU A 44 -10.60 -5.39 3.21
N SER A 45 -11.22 -4.52 2.42
CA SER A 45 -12.38 -3.74 2.85
C SER A 45 -13.51 -4.65 3.35
N GLU A 46 -13.68 -5.83 2.77
CA GLU A 46 -14.73 -6.76 3.20
C GLU A 46 -14.50 -7.31 4.61
N ASP A 47 -13.26 -7.32 5.10
CA ASP A 47 -12.93 -7.80 6.45
C ASP A 47 -13.52 -6.90 7.53
N LEU A 48 -13.62 -5.60 7.25
CA LEU A 48 -14.09 -4.60 8.21
C LEU A 48 -15.43 -3.97 7.81
N GLY A 49 -15.78 -4.03 6.54
CA GLY A 49 -16.95 -3.34 6.01
C GLY A 49 -16.74 -1.85 5.75
N VAL A 50 -15.47 -1.41 5.74
CA VAL A 50 -15.08 -0.03 5.48
C VAL A 50 -13.99 0.00 4.44
N MET A 51 -14.10 0.89 3.47
CA MET A 51 -13.17 1.01 2.35
C MET A 51 -12.17 2.17 2.57
N LYS A 52 -11.00 2.10 1.88
CA LYS A 52 -10.16 3.28 1.74
C LYS A 52 -10.95 4.36 1.00
N PRO A 53 -10.86 5.64 1.30
CA PRO A 53 -9.89 6.29 2.20
C PRO A 53 -10.34 6.47 3.66
N TRP A 54 -11.37 5.77 4.10
CA TRP A 54 -11.88 5.95 5.47
C TRP A 54 -10.82 5.57 6.50
N PRO A 55 -10.64 6.39 7.56
CA PRO A 55 -9.56 6.16 8.54
C PRO A 55 -9.64 4.81 9.24
N GLU A 56 -10.84 4.26 9.43
CA GLU A 56 -11.04 3.01 10.15
C GLU A 56 -10.26 1.84 9.54
N ILE A 57 -10.15 1.78 8.19
CA ILE A 57 -9.45 0.67 7.56
C ILE A 57 -7.94 0.77 7.78
N PHE A 58 -7.39 1.98 7.84
CA PHE A 58 -5.96 2.17 8.14
C PHE A 58 -5.64 1.79 9.58
N HIS A 59 -6.48 2.19 10.52
CA HIS A 59 -6.33 1.82 11.94
C HIS A 59 -6.49 0.32 12.13
N PHE A 60 -7.44 -0.29 11.44
CA PHE A 60 -7.62 -1.74 11.46
C PHE A 60 -6.37 -2.46 10.95
N ALA A 61 -5.79 -1.98 9.85
CA ALA A 61 -4.57 -2.56 9.26
C ALA A 61 -3.40 -2.48 10.23
N LEU A 62 -3.20 -1.34 10.87
CA LEU A 62 -2.13 -1.16 11.85
C LEU A 62 -2.30 -2.12 13.04
N SER A 63 -3.51 -2.25 13.54
CA SER A 63 -3.82 -3.13 14.66
C SER A 63 -3.65 -4.61 14.29
N ALA A 64 -4.15 -5.01 13.12
CA ALA A 64 -4.10 -6.39 12.65
C ALA A 64 -2.67 -6.86 12.37
N THR A 65 -1.77 -5.95 12.03
CA THR A 65 -0.37 -6.25 11.72
C THR A 65 0.57 -5.90 12.87
N GLN A 66 0.03 -5.36 13.96
CA GLN A 66 0.80 -4.90 15.12
C GLN A 66 1.89 -3.91 14.70
N SER A 67 1.53 -2.99 13.81
CA SER A 67 2.45 -2.01 13.24
C SER A 67 2.28 -0.64 13.91
N GLU A 68 3.38 0.12 13.97
CA GLU A 68 3.39 1.49 14.46
C GLU A 68 3.10 2.44 13.30
N LEU A 69 2.26 3.44 13.54
CA LEU A 69 1.86 4.42 12.52
C LEU A 69 3.06 5.12 11.89
N ARG A 70 3.99 5.59 12.70
CA ARG A 70 5.17 6.34 12.23
C ARG A 70 6.22 5.47 11.51
N GLU A 71 6.11 4.15 11.64
CA GLU A 71 7.00 3.20 11.00
C GLU A 71 6.37 2.53 9.78
N SER A 72 5.20 3.02 9.38
CA SER A 72 4.40 2.43 8.32
C SER A 72 4.35 3.36 7.11
N LEU A 73 4.33 2.75 5.93
CA LEU A 73 4.29 3.45 4.65
C LEU A 73 3.20 2.83 3.79
N MET A 74 2.29 3.66 3.28
CA MET A 74 1.28 3.24 2.30
C MET A 74 1.82 3.49 0.90
N ILE A 75 1.88 2.45 0.09
CA ILE A 75 2.30 2.54 -1.31
C ILE A 75 1.06 2.29 -2.17
N GLY A 76 0.76 3.22 -3.07
CA GLY A 76 -0.41 3.04 -3.92
C GLY A 76 -0.46 4.00 -5.08
N ASP A 77 -1.35 3.69 -6.03
CA ASP A 77 -1.54 4.45 -7.26
C ASP A 77 -2.84 5.28 -7.26
N SER A 78 -3.68 5.11 -6.27
CA SER A 78 -4.91 5.90 -6.13
C SER A 78 -4.65 7.07 -5.19
N TRP A 79 -4.68 8.28 -5.74
CA TRP A 79 -4.50 9.49 -4.92
C TRP A 79 -5.52 9.55 -3.80
N GLU A 80 -6.81 9.37 -4.14
CA GLU A 80 -7.91 9.51 -3.17
C GLU A 80 -7.94 8.38 -2.14
N ALA A 81 -7.86 7.14 -2.59
CA ALA A 81 -8.01 5.98 -1.70
C ALA A 81 -6.75 5.74 -0.86
N ASP A 82 -5.58 5.78 -1.48
CA ASP A 82 -4.33 5.36 -0.84
C ASP A 82 -3.61 6.53 -0.18
N ILE A 83 -3.38 7.60 -0.92
CA ILE A 83 -2.51 8.68 -0.47
C ILE A 83 -3.25 9.64 0.46
N VAL A 84 -4.42 10.10 0.07
CA VAL A 84 -5.26 10.95 0.93
C VAL A 84 -5.65 10.20 2.20
N GLY A 85 -6.03 8.92 2.06
CA GLY A 85 -6.40 8.09 3.19
C GLY A 85 -5.27 7.93 4.21
N ALA A 86 -4.07 7.56 3.74
CA ALA A 86 -2.90 7.42 4.61
C ALA A 86 -2.51 8.75 5.25
N HIS A 87 -2.51 9.84 4.47
CA HIS A 87 -2.19 11.17 4.98
C HIS A 87 -3.17 11.59 6.08
N GLY A 88 -4.45 11.27 5.91
CA GLY A 88 -5.49 11.61 6.88
C GLY A 88 -5.29 11.00 8.26
N VAL A 89 -4.62 9.86 8.35
CA VAL A 89 -4.30 9.20 9.63
C VAL A 89 -2.87 9.46 10.10
N GLY A 90 -2.10 10.24 9.34
CA GLY A 90 -0.71 10.54 9.68
C GLY A 90 0.31 9.48 9.28
N MET A 91 -0.05 8.59 8.38
CA MET A 91 0.84 7.56 7.86
C MET A 91 1.63 8.11 6.67
N HIS A 92 2.89 7.74 6.55
CA HIS A 92 3.73 8.11 5.40
C HIS A 92 3.16 7.52 4.11
N GLN A 93 3.39 8.18 2.97
CA GLN A 93 2.86 7.76 1.68
C GLN A 93 3.95 7.73 0.62
N ALA A 94 3.86 6.73 -0.26
CA ALA A 94 4.63 6.67 -1.49
C ALA A 94 3.64 6.58 -2.66
N TYR A 95 3.51 7.65 -3.40
CA TYR A 95 2.55 7.74 -4.49
C TYR A 95 3.14 7.22 -5.79
N TYR A 96 2.55 6.14 -6.31
CA TYR A 96 2.89 5.61 -7.63
C TYR A 96 2.07 6.39 -8.66
N ASN A 97 2.68 7.44 -9.22
CA ASN A 97 2.00 8.43 -10.05
C ASN A 97 1.98 8.01 -11.52
N VAL A 98 1.13 7.06 -11.86
CA VAL A 98 0.97 6.55 -13.23
C VAL A 98 0.17 7.50 -14.11
N SER A 99 -0.67 8.35 -13.51
CA SER A 99 -1.52 9.28 -14.25
C SER A 99 -0.82 10.58 -14.64
N GLY A 100 0.39 10.83 -14.14
CA GLY A 100 1.12 12.06 -14.40
C GLY A 100 0.57 13.27 -13.69
N ARG A 101 -0.06 13.09 -12.54
CA ARG A 101 -0.62 14.18 -11.75
C ARG A 101 0.46 15.13 -11.27
N THR A 102 0.25 16.44 -11.44
CA THR A 102 1.20 17.49 -11.03
C THR A 102 0.60 18.44 -9.98
N ASP A 103 -0.66 18.31 -9.69
CA ASP A 103 -1.44 19.22 -8.87
C ASP A 103 -1.81 18.52 -7.55
N PHE A 104 -1.07 18.81 -6.47
CA PHE A 104 -1.26 18.15 -5.18
C PHE A 104 -1.65 19.15 -4.09
N PRO A 105 -2.73 18.89 -3.31
CA PRO A 105 -3.06 19.71 -2.14
C PRO A 105 -2.04 19.58 -1.01
N PHE A 106 -1.26 18.50 -0.98
CA PHE A 106 -0.13 18.31 -0.08
C PHE A 106 0.92 17.48 -0.80
N ARG A 107 2.15 17.50 -0.28
CA ARG A 107 3.25 16.70 -0.86
C ARG A 107 3.29 15.32 -0.19
N PRO A 108 3.16 14.21 -0.95
CA PRO A 108 3.35 12.88 -0.36
C PRO A 108 4.81 12.69 0.10
N THR A 109 5.05 11.73 0.99
CA THR A 109 6.40 11.44 1.48
C THR A 109 7.34 11.12 0.32
N TYR A 110 6.88 10.26 -0.58
CA TYR A 110 7.59 9.91 -1.81
C TYR A 110 6.63 9.98 -2.99
N SER A 111 7.15 10.30 -4.16
CA SER A 111 6.39 10.24 -5.42
C SER A 111 7.27 9.56 -6.46
N MET A 112 6.70 8.62 -7.21
CA MET A 112 7.46 7.84 -8.19
C MET A 112 6.60 7.53 -9.40
N THR A 113 7.24 7.37 -10.56
CA THR A 113 6.58 6.99 -11.80
C THR A 113 6.86 5.55 -12.19
N ASP A 114 7.82 4.92 -11.53
CA ASP A 114 8.23 3.53 -11.76
C ASP A 114 8.46 2.87 -10.40
N LEU A 115 7.90 1.69 -10.20
CA LEU A 115 8.05 0.93 -8.95
C LEU A 115 9.50 0.62 -8.60
N LYS A 116 10.39 0.57 -9.58
CA LYS A 116 11.82 0.35 -9.35
C LYS A 116 12.45 1.44 -8.48
N GLU A 117 11.87 2.64 -8.48
CA GLU A 117 12.36 3.74 -7.65
C GLU A 117 12.28 3.42 -6.15
N LEU A 118 11.42 2.49 -5.75
CA LEU A 118 11.34 2.04 -4.36
C LEU A 118 12.66 1.43 -3.87
N VAL A 119 13.39 0.76 -4.76
CA VAL A 119 14.69 0.19 -4.42
C VAL A 119 15.69 1.27 -4.04
N GLU A 120 15.60 2.44 -4.67
CA GLU A 120 16.47 3.59 -4.38
C GLU A 120 15.98 4.37 -3.16
N LEU A 121 14.66 4.45 -2.95
CA LEU A 121 14.06 5.25 -1.88
C LEU A 121 14.07 4.54 -0.53
N LEU A 122 13.97 3.25 -0.51
CA LEU A 122 13.84 2.42 0.68
C LEU A 122 15.03 1.49 0.85
#